data_ae61a442c5966ba2854b70eafde76d7a
#
_entry.id   ae61a442c5966ba2854b70eafde76d7a
#
_cell.length_a   1.000
_cell.length_b   1.000
_cell.length_c   1.000
_cell.angle_alpha   90.00
_cell.angle_beta   90.00
_cell.angle_gamma   90.00
#
_symmetry.space_group_name_H-M   'P 1'
#
loop_
_entity.id
_entity.type
_entity.pdbx_description
1 polymer ?
#
loop_
_entity_poly.entity_id
_entity_poly.type
_entity_poly.pdbx_seq_one_letter_code
_entity_poly.pdbx_strand_id
1 'polypeptide(L)'
;MSKVGIIMGSKSDLPVMQEAIDILKDFKINVEVDIVSAHRTPEKLFDYGKHAHTRGFSVIIAGAGGAAHLPGMIASLSPLPIIGVPVKSSNSIDGWDSVLSILQMPGGVPVATVALNGAKNAGILAAQIIGSTDSAVLDKIIAYKEELKTKVIASAKDIK
;
A
#
# COMPACT_ATOMS: atom_id res chain seq x y z
N MET A 1 4.67 -8.86 -16.83
CA MET A 1 4.05 -7.59 -16.38
C MET A 1 4.04 -7.59 -14.86
N SER A 2 4.50 -6.51 -14.25
CA SER A 2 4.51 -6.37 -12.79
C SER A 2 3.08 -6.30 -12.23
N LYS A 3 2.83 -6.95 -11.11
CA LYS A 3 1.54 -6.99 -10.42
C LYS A 3 1.72 -6.56 -8.97
N VAL A 4 0.78 -5.78 -8.44
CA VAL A 4 0.73 -5.36 -7.04
C VAL A 4 -0.36 -6.13 -6.32
N GLY A 5 -0.02 -6.75 -5.19
CA GLY A 5 -0.99 -7.29 -4.26
C GLY A 5 -1.51 -6.21 -3.32
N ILE A 6 -2.82 -6.09 -3.19
CA ILE A 6 -3.44 -5.21 -2.20
C ILE A 6 -4.24 -6.08 -1.25
N ILE A 7 -3.79 -6.17 -0.02
CA ILE A 7 -4.45 -6.96 1.02
C ILE A 7 -4.92 -6.08 2.17
N MET A 8 -6.01 -6.48 2.80
CA MET A 8 -6.57 -5.77 3.95
C MET A 8 -7.17 -6.73 4.97
N GLY A 9 -7.19 -6.33 6.23
CA GLY A 9 -7.66 -7.18 7.33
C GLY A 9 -9.16 -7.40 7.34
N SER A 10 -9.92 -6.50 6.74
CA SER A 10 -11.39 -6.53 6.71
C SER A 10 -11.93 -5.76 5.50
N LYS A 11 -13.15 -6.11 5.07
CA LYS A 11 -13.87 -5.33 4.05
C LYS A 11 -14.10 -3.87 4.47
N SER A 12 -14.15 -3.59 5.77
CA SER A 12 -14.28 -2.22 6.30
C SER A 12 -13.08 -1.31 5.95
N ASP A 13 -11.93 -1.88 5.59
CA ASP A 13 -10.74 -1.12 5.19
C ASP A 13 -10.78 -0.73 3.71
N LEU A 14 -11.66 -1.35 2.91
CA LEU A 14 -11.75 -1.13 1.47
C LEU A 14 -11.94 0.33 1.06
N PRO A 15 -12.76 1.16 1.74
CA PRO A 15 -12.91 2.57 1.36
C PRO A 15 -11.57 3.33 1.37
N VAL A 16 -10.69 3.04 2.32
CA VAL A 16 -9.33 3.61 2.36
C VAL A 16 -8.45 2.98 1.28
N MET A 17 -8.45 1.67 1.17
CA MET A 17 -7.59 0.94 0.24
C MET A 17 -7.96 1.15 -1.23
N GLN A 18 -9.20 1.60 -1.50
CA GLN A 18 -9.67 1.90 -2.85
C GLN A 18 -8.80 2.96 -3.54
N GLU A 19 -8.28 3.94 -2.79
CA GLU A 19 -7.38 4.97 -3.35
C GLU A 19 -6.08 4.38 -3.92
N ALA A 20 -5.54 3.32 -3.31
CA ALA A 20 -4.37 2.62 -3.86
C ALA A 20 -4.73 1.85 -5.13
N ILE A 21 -5.90 1.21 -5.16
CA ILE A 21 -6.40 0.49 -6.32
C ILE A 21 -6.55 1.44 -7.52
N ASP A 22 -7.16 2.59 -7.28
CA ASP A 22 -7.48 3.55 -8.33
C ASP A 22 -6.21 4.16 -8.93
N ILE A 23 -5.29 4.65 -8.11
CA ILE A 23 -4.04 5.25 -8.61
C ILE A 23 -3.15 4.24 -9.36
N LEU A 24 -3.13 2.98 -8.95
CA LEU A 24 -2.40 1.92 -9.65
C LEU A 24 -3.04 1.61 -11.01
N LYS A 25 -4.37 1.61 -11.09
CA LYS A 25 -5.09 1.49 -12.36
C LYS A 25 -4.82 2.65 -13.31
N ASP A 26 -4.74 3.88 -12.78
CA ASP A 26 -4.37 5.06 -13.58
C ASP A 26 -2.97 4.89 -14.18
N PHE A 27 -2.03 4.35 -13.43
CA PHE A 27 -0.69 4.00 -13.92
C PHE A 27 -0.67 2.74 -14.82
N LYS A 28 -1.82 2.08 -15.06
CA LYS A 28 -1.94 0.84 -15.85
C LYS A 28 -1.11 -0.31 -15.27
N ILE A 29 -1.04 -0.38 -13.95
CA ILE A 29 -0.40 -1.48 -13.21
C ILE A 29 -1.49 -2.48 -12.81
N ASN A 30 -1.22 -3.77 -13.03
CA ASN A 30 -2.13 -4.83 -12.63
C ASN A 30 -2.21 -4.93 -11.11
N VAL A 31 -3.42 -5.04 -10.59
CA VAL A 31 -3.67 -5.22 -9.15
C VAL A 31 -4.48 -6.48 -8.88
N GLU A 32 -4.18 -7.14 -7.80
CA GLU A 32 -5.00 -8.21 -7.24
C GLU A 32 -5.37 -7.82 -5.80
N VAL A 33 -6.66 -7.81 -5.50
CA VAL A 33 -7.20 -7.34 -4.21
C VAL A 33 -7.76 -8.53 -3.44
N ASP A 34 -7.39 -8.65 -2.16
CA ASP A 34 -7.89 -9.73 -1.31
C ASP A 34 -8.06 -9.27 0.15
N ILE A 35 -8.93 -9.99 0.88
CA ILE A 35 -9.07 -9.85 2.33
C ILE A 35 -8.26 -10.96 2.99
N VAL A 36 -7.24 -10.54 3.74
CA VAL A 36 -6.33 -11.43 4.48
C VAL A 36 -6.24 -10.93 5.91
N SER A 37 -6.90 -11.62 6.83
CA SER A 37 -6.90 -11.21 8.24
C SER A 37 -5.82 -11.93 9.01
N ALA A 38 -4.89 -11.17 9.61
CA ALA A 38 -3.84 -11.74 10.44
C ALA A 38 -4.38 -12.52 11.65
N HIS A 39 -5.52 -12.08 12.20
CA HIS A 39 -6.09 -12.67 13.41
C HIS A 39 -7.17 -13.73 13.15
N ARG A 40 -7.84 -13.67 11.98
CA ARG A 40 -9.00 -14.53 11.68
C ARG A 40 -8.74 -15.55 10.58
N THR A 41 -7.74 -15.32 9.73
CA THR A 41 -7.35 -16.23 8.65
C THR A 41 -5.82 -16.39 8.58
N PRO A 42 -5.16 -16.83 9.69
CA PRO A 42 -3.70 -16.90 9.77
C PRO A 42 -3.10 -17.85 8.73
N GLU A 43 -3.76 -18.96 8.40
CA GLU A 43 -3.32 -19.90 7.36
C GLU A 43 -3.29 -19.24 5.98
N LYS A 44 -4.31 -18.44 5.65
CA LYS A 44 -4.36 -17.67 4.40
C LYS A 44 -3.26 -16.63 4.34
N LEU A 45 -2.99 -15.94 5.45
CA LEU A 45 -1.89 -14.98 5.57
C LEU A 45 -0.54 -15.68 5.27
N PHE A 46 -0.33 -16.81 5.90
CA PHE A 46 0.91 -17.57 5.76
C PHE A 46 1.13 -18.05 4.31
N ASP A 47 0.09 -18.61 3.69
CA ASP A 47 0.13 -19.05 2.31
C ASP A 47 0.37 -17.87 1.35
N TYR A 48 -0.36 -16.77 1.54
CA TYR A 48 -0.21 -15.58 0.71
C TYR A 48 1.22 -15.03 0.78
N GLY A 49 1.77 -14.84 1.99
CA GLY A 49 3.11 -14.30 2.18
C GLY A 49 4.19 -15.16 1.55
N LYS A 50 4.14 -16.46 1.77
CA LYS A 50 5.13 -17.39 1.24
C LYS A 50 5.12 -17.51 -0.30
N HIS A 51 3.95 -17.42 -0.92
CA HIS A 51 3.80 -17.72 -2.34
C HIS A 51 3.58 -16.47 -3.22
N ALA A 52 3.46 -15.29 -2.65
CA ALA A 52 3.22 -14.06 -3.43
C ALA A 52 4.26 -13.84 -4.54
N HIS A 53 5.55 -14.04 -4.25
CA HIS A 53 6.62 -13.86 -5.22
C HIS A 53 6.52 -14.82 -6.41
N THR A 54 6.06 -16.05 -6.20
CA THR A 54 5.87 -17.05 -7.29
C THR A 54 4.60 -16.78 -8.09
N ARG A 55 3.67 -15.99 -7.57
CA ARG A 55 2.44 -15.57 -8.26
C ARG A 55 2.62 -14.31 -9.11
N GLY A 56 3.84 -13.82 -9.25
CA GLY A 56 4.19 -12.68 -10.09
C GLY A 56 3.92 -11.31 -9.46
N PHE A 57 3.73 -11.24 -8.14
CA PHE A 57 3.70 -9.96 -7.44
C PHE A 57 5.10 -9.34 -7.35
N SER A 58 5.17 -8.03 -7.50
CA SER A 58 6.39 -7.22 -7.33
C SER A 58 6.41 -6.47 -6.01
N VAL A 59 5.24 -6.10 -5.50
CA VAL A 59 5.04 -5.34 -4.27
C VAL A 59 3.72 -5.78 -3.64
N ILE A 60 3.65 -5.76 -2.31
CA ILE A 60 2.41 -5.96 -1.56
C ILE A 60 2.09 -4.70 -0.77
N ILE A 61 0.87 -4.18 -0.93
CA ILE A 61 0.31 -3.12 -0.09
C ILE A 61 -0.64 -3.78 0.91
N ALA A 62 -0.38 -3.58 2.20
CA ALA A 62 -1.17 -4.17 3.27
C ALA A 62 -1.79 -3.09 4.16
N GLY A 63 -3.12 -3.06 4.23
CA GLY A 63 -3.89 -2.12 5.06
C GLY A 63 -4.48 -2.80 6.29
N ALA A 64 -4.36 -2.15 7.44
CA ALA A 64 -4.94 -2.64 8.68
C ALA A 64 -5.20 -1.50 9.67
N GLY A 65 -6.24 -1.65 10.49
CA GLY A 65 -6.61 -0.72 11.56
C GLY A 65 -6.48 -1.35 12.95
N GLY A 66 -6.59 -0.52 13.97
CA GLY A 66 -6.40 -0.92 15.35
C GLY A 66 -4.98 -1.45 15.61
N ALA A 67 -4.83 -2.60 16.28
CA ALA A 67 -3.57 -3.33 16.35
C ALA A 67 -3.25 -3.93 14.98
N ALA A 68 -2.66 -3.13 14.11
CA ALA A 68 -2.50 -3.36 12.69
C ALA A 68 -1.33 -4.34 12.41
N HIS A 69 -1.50 -5.61 12.77
CA HIS A 69 -0.44 -6.63 12.68
C HIS A 69 -0.19 -7.14 11.25
N LEU A 70 -1.17 -7.00 10.34
CA LEU A 70 -1.08 -7.59 8.99
C LEU A 70 0.17 -7.18 8.21
N PRO A 71 0.55 -5.89 8.12
CA PRO A 71 1.73 -5.50 7.34
C PRO A 71 3.04 -6.12 7.87
N GLY A 72 3.24 -6.10 9.17
CA GLY A 72 4.42 -6.71 9.80
C GLY A 72 4.46 -8.23 9.63
N MET A 73 3.32 -8.88 9.77
CA MET A 73 3.22 -10.33 9.59
C MET A 73 3.51 -10.75 8.14
N ILE A 74 2.96 -10.05 7.16
CA ILE A 74 3.25 -10.36 5.76
C ILE A 74 4.72 -10.07 5.40
N ALA A 75 5.32 -9.03 5.98
CA ALA A 75 6.73 -8.70 5.80
C ALA A 75 7.68 -9.76 6.36
N SER A 76 7.27 -10.46 7.42
CA SER A 76 8.06 -11.56 7.97
C SER A 76 8.03 -12.83 7.11
N LEU A 77 7.04 -12.98 6.24
CA LEU A 77 6.80 -14.17 5.44
C LEU A 77 7.22 -14.02 3.98
N SER A 78 7.16 -12.80 3.44
CA SER A 78 7.38 -12.53 2.02
C SER A 78 8.74 -11.89 1.77
N PRO A 79 9.46 -12.30 0.71
CA PRO A 79 10.68 -11.62 0.27
C PRO A 79 10.39 -10.32 -0.50
N LEU A 80 9.13 -10.02 -0.81
CA LEU A 80 8.75 -8.84 -1.58
C LEU A 80 8.74 -7.57 -0.71
N PRO A 81 8.91 -6.38 -1.30
CA PRO A 81 8.67 -5.12 -0.61
C PRO A 81 7.24 -5.03 -0.09
N ILE A 82 7.09 -4.66 1.18
CA ILE A 82 5.79 -4.46 1.84
C ILE A 82 5.60 -2.98 2.12
N ILE A 83 4.44 -2.46 1.71
CA ILE A 83 4.00 -1.10 2.03
C ILE A 83 2.81 -1.22 2.98
N GLY A 84 2.94 -0.65 4.16
CA GLY A 84 1.91 -0.67 5.19
C GLY A 84 1.06 0.60 5.15
N VAL A 85 -0.25 0.42 5.13
CA VAL A 85 -1.24 1.50 5.22
C VAL A 85 -1.93 1.43 6.58
N PRO A 86 -1.60 2.32 7.51
CA PRO A 86 -2.37 2.41 8.75
C PRO A 86 -3.77 2.94 8.44
N VAL A 87 -4.79 2.21 8.90
CA VAL A 87 -6.20 2.58 8.71
C VAL A 87 -6.78 3.04 10.04
N LYS A 88 -7.47 4.19 10.04
CA LYS A 88 -8.28 4.61 11.18
C LYS A 88 -9.61 3.87 11.12
N SER A 89 -9.65 2.71 11.74
CA SER A 89 -10.84 1.86 11.86
C SER A 89 -11.70 2.25 13.05
N SER A 90 -12.92 1.70 13.13
CA SER A 90 -13.85 1.99 14.22
C SER A 90 -13.34 1.61 15.62
N ASN A 91 -12.45 0.64 15.71
CA ASN A 91 -11.80 0.22 16.96
C ASN A 91 -10.42 0.87 17.18
N SER A 92 -10.04 1.83 16.35
CA SER A 92 -8.73 2.50 16.45
C SER A 92 -8.70 3.50 17.59
N ILE A 93 -7.57 3.59 18.29
CA ILE A 93 -7.30 4.64 19.27
C ILE A 93 -6.77 5.86 18.52
N ASP A 94 -7.70 6.56 17.89
CA ASP A 94 -7.46 7.75 17.07
C ASP A 94 -6.48 7.56 15.88
N GLY A 95 -6.16 6.33 15.54
CA GLY A 95 -5.25 5.95 14.45
C GLY A 95 -3.80 5.78 14.86
N TRP A 96 -3.38 6.26 16.03
CA TRP A 96 -2.00 6.14 16.49
C TRP A 96 -1.58 4.71 16.76
N ASP A 97 -2.50 3.87 17.22
CA ASP A 97 -2.29 2.43 17.40
C ASP A 97 -1.95 1.74 16.08
N SER A 98 -2.67 2.06 15.00
CA SER A 98 -2.39 1.53 13.66
C SER A 98 -1.05 2.02 13.12
N VAL A 99 -0.77 3.32 13.25
CA VAL A 99 0.50 3.92 12.80
C VAL A 99 1.68 3.28 13.51
N LEU A 100 1.65 3.21 14.84
CA LEU A 100 2.75 2.67 15.63
C LEU A 100 2.94 1.17 15.44
N SER A 101 1.85 0.40 15.30
CA SER A 101 1.92 -1.05 15.05
C SER A 101 2.63 -1.38 13.74
N ILE A 102 2.44 -0.55 12.71
CA ILE A 102 3.04 -0.76 11.38
C ILE A 102 4.44 -0.19 11.31
N LEU A 103 4.68 0.95 11.96
CA LEU A 103 5.95 1.68 11.88
C LEU A 103 7.08 1.01 12.68
N GLN A 104 6.78 0.52 13.90
CA GLN A 104 7.77 0.03 14.87
C GLN A 104 8.17 -1.44 14.60
N MET A 105 8.71 -1.72 13.44
CA MET A 105 9.15 -3.06 13.07
C MET A 105 10.56 -3.37 13.61
N PRO A 106 10.82 -4.65 13.96
CA PRO A 106 12.16 -5.07 14.37
C PRO A 106 13.15 -5.04 13.21
N GLY A 107 14.45 -4.96 13.53
CA GLY A 107 15.51 -5.09 12.53
C GLY A 107 15.38 -6.39 11.74
N GLY A 108 15.51 -6.29 10.41
CA GLY A 108 15.38 -7.43 9.49
C GLY A 108 13.97 -7.66 8.90
N VAL A 109 12.95 -6.97 9.40
CA VAL A 109 11.56 -7.09 8.88
C VAL A 109 11.03 -5.69 8.52
N PRO A 110 11.46 -5.10 7.40
CA PRO A 110 11.08 -3.75 7.03
C PRO A 110 9.65 -3.67 6.47
N VAL A 111 8.93 -2.63 6.87
CA VAL A 111 7.66 -2.20 6.25
C VAL A 111 7.76 -0.73 5.90
N ALA A 112 7.58 -0.37 4.62
CA ALA A 112 7.51 1.01 4.19
C ALA A 112 6.14 1.59 4.59
N THR A 113 6.10 2.38 5.66
CA THR A 113 4.84 2.87 6.22
C THR A 113 4.46 4.24 5.64
N VAL A 114 3.24 4.36 5.12
CA VAL A 114 2.68 5.64 4.67
C VAL A 114 1.86 6.29 5.78
N ALA A 115 1.37 7.50 5.54
CA ALA A 115 0.53 8.23 6.49
C ALA A 115 -0.78 7.47 6.82
N LEU A 116 -1.40 7.82 7.95
CA LEU A 116 -2.72 7.32 8.33
C LEU A 116 -3.73 7.56 7.20
N ASN A 117 -4.43 6.51 6.80
CA ASN A 117 -5.33 6.46 5.64
C ASN A 117 -4.67 6.84 4.29
N GLY A 118 -3.34 6.79 4.21
CA GLY A 118 -2.57 7.25 3.05
C GLY A 118 -2.45 6.23 1.92
N ALA A 119 -3.50 5.48 1.61
CA ALA A 119 -3.45 4.39 0.62
C ALA A 119 -3.06 4.87 -0.78
N LYS A 120 -3.46 6.08 -1.19
CA LYS A 120 -3.02 6.65 -2.46
C LYS A 120 -1.49 6.74 -2.55
N ASN A 121 -0.84 7.21 -1.48
CA ASN A 121 0.62 7.28 -1.44
C ASN A 121 1.27 5.89 -1.44
N ALA A 122 0.62 4.88 -0.85
CA ALA A 122 1.08 3.51 -0.96
C ALA A 122 1.06 3.00 -2.41
N GLY A 123 0.00 3.30 -3.16
CA GLY A 123 -0.09 2.99 -4.58
C GLY A 123 0.99 3.70 -5.41
N ILE A 124 1.25 4.98 -5.14
CA ILE A 124 2.31 5.73 -5.81
C ILE A 124 3.69 5.15 -5.49
N LEU A 125 3.96 4.82 -4.22
CA LEU A 125 5.22 4.22 -3.82
C LEU A 125 5.43 2.84 -4.47
N ALA A 126 4.39 2.01 -4.54
CA ALA A 126 4.45 0.74 -5.27
C ALA A 126 4.77 0.94 -6.76
N ALA A 127 4.15 1.93 -7.40
CA ALA A 127 4.47 2.29 -8.78
C ALA A 127 5.92 2.77 -8.93
N GLN A 128 6.45 3.56 -7.97
CA GLN A 128 7.84 4.00 -7.98
C GLN A 128 8.83 2.84 -7.84
N ILE A 129 8.55 1.86 -6.99
CA ILE A 129 9.36 0.64 -6.85
C ILE A 129 9.40 -0.11 -8.19
N ILE A 130 8.26 -0.28 -8.86
CA ILE A 130 8.19 -0.93 -10.17
C ILE A 130 8.90 -0.07 -11.23
N GLY A 131 8.68 1.24 -11.22
CA GLY A 131 9.26 2.19 -12.16
C GLY A 131 10.78 2.30 -12.08
N SER A 132 11.41 1.84 -11.00
CA SER A 132 12.89 1.81 -10.90
C SER A 132 13.52 0.85 -11.92
N THR A 133 12.76 -0.09 -12.46
CA THR A 133 13.21 -1.08 -13.46
C THR A 133 12.31 -1.14 -14.70
N ASP A 134 11.18 -0.43 -14.70
CA ASP A 134 10.23 -0.36 -15.82
C ASP A 134 10.05 1.11 -16.25
N SER A 135 10.71 1.48 -17.37
CA SER A 135 10.67 2.85 -17.89
C SER A 135 9.28 3.32 -18.28
N ALA A 136 8.40 2.43 -18.76
CA ALA A 136 7.05 2.80 -19.14
C ALA A 136 6.18 3.17 -17.93
N VAL A 137 6.46 2.58 -16.76
CA VAL A 137 5.85 2.97 -15.49
C VAL A 137 6.48 4.26 -14.98
N LEU A 138 7.80 4.40 -15.07
CA LEU A 138 8.52 5.61 -14.66
C LEU A 138 8.00 6.85 -15.40
N ASP A 139 7.81 6.77 -16.71
CA ASP A 139 7.29 7.88 -17.52
C ASP A 139 5.90 8.36 -17.05
N LYS A 140 5.04 7.43 -16.64
CA LYS A 140 3.71 7.79 -16.08
C LYS A 140 3.83 8.50 -14.74
N ILE A 141 4.78 8.11 -13.90
CA ILE A 141 5.03 8.76 -12.61
C ILE A 141 5.58 10.18 -12.82
N ILE A 142 6.47 10.36 -13.80
CA ILE A 142 7.01 11.68 -14.17
C ILE A 142 5.86 12.58 -14.64
N ALA A 143 5.01 12.10 -15.54
CA ALA A 143 3.85 12.84 -16.03
C ALA A 143 2.88 13.20 -14.89
N TYR A 144 2.60 12.26 -13.99
CA TYR A 144 1.75 12.50 -12.81
C TYR A 144 2.31 13.61 -11.90
N LYS A 145 3.62 13.61 -11.65
CA LYS A 145 4.26 14.65 -10.82
C LYS A 145 4.19 16.03 -11.49
N GLU A 146 4.35 16.10 -12.79
CA GLU A 146 4.23 17.36 -13.53
C GLU A 146 2.78 17.87 -13.55
N GLU A 147 1.79 16.98 -13.62
CA GLU A 147 0.38 17.34 -13.48
C GLU A 147 0.06 17.90 -12.09
N LEU A 148 0.57 17.29 -11.02
CA LEU A 148 0.42 17.82 -9.66
C LEU A 148 0.99 19.24 -9.52
N LYS A 149 2.20 19.46 -10.04
CA LYS A 149 2.85 20.78 -10.06
C LYS A 149 1.99 21.81 -10.82
N THR A 150 1.50 21.43 -12.00
CA THR A 150 0.66 22.30 -12.83
C THR A 150 -0.62 22.71 -12.10
N LYS A 151 -1.29 21.75 -11.41
CA LYS A 151 -2.49 22.03 -10.61
C LYS A 151 -2.21 23.06 -9.48
N VAL A 152 -1.09 22.91 -8.76
CA VAL A 152 -0.72 23.84 -7.69
C VAL A 152 -0.42 25.23 -8.24
N ILE A 153 0.32 25.32 -9.35
CA ILE A 153 0.62 26.60 -9.98
C ILE A 153 -0.66 27.31 -10.48
N ALA A 154 -1.60 26.53 -11.05
CA ALA A 154 -2.88 27.08 -11.50
C ALA A 154 -3.69 27.63 -10.31
N SER A 155 -3.85 26.84 -9.23
CA SER A 155 -4.61 27.27 -8.04
C SER A 155 -4.02 28.50 -7.35
N ALA A 156 -2.70 28.70 -7.44
CA ALA A 156 -2.06 29.90 -6.87
C ALA A 156 -2.47 31.22 -7.61
N LYS A 157 -2.95 31.12 -8.87
CA LYS A 157 -3.43 32.28 -9.62
C LYS A 157 -4.85 32.70 -9.20
N ASP A 158 -5.61 31.78 -8.62
CA ASP A 158 -6.99 32.03 -8.20
C ASP A 158 -7.06 32.80 -6.84
N ILE A 159 -5.92 32.97 -6.17
CA ILE A 159 -5.82 33.67 -4.88
C ILE A 159 -5.44 35.15 -5.08
N LYS A 160 -5.10 35.57 -6.28
CA LYS A 160 -4.79 36.96 -6.66
C LYS A 160 -6.00 37.65 -7.22
#